data_61a4f87cae4d071e6ceb49f990d7c949
#
_entry.id   61a4f87cae4d071e6ceb49f990d7c949
#
_cell.length_a   1.000
_cell.length_b   1.000
_cell.length_c   1.000
_cell.angle_alpha   90.00
_cell.angle_beta   90.00
_cell.angle_gamma   90.00
#
_symmetry.space_group_name_H-M   'P 1'
#
loop_
_entity.id
_entity.type
_entity.pdbx_description
1 polymer ?
#
loop_
_entity_poly.entity_id
_entity_poly.type
_entity_poly.pdbx_seq_one_letter_code
_entity_poly.pdbx_strand_id
1 'polypeptide(L)'
;LLPRVASGAAIVVTASLAGVTPYTVDPLYAMSKHAVVGLVRSLGPTLSKRGITIHAFCPGRIDTAIIPHEQRSKDVFFMRPEHIATEILGLMNETETGKSWAKVSEQKPRFIIRAPGDKTK
;
A
#
# COMPACT_ATOMS: atom_id res chain seq x y z
N LEU A 1 -3.75 20.36 3.74
CA LEU A 1 -2.42 19.84 3.43
C LEU A 1 -2.21 19.65 1.93
N LEU A 2 -3.11 18.96 1.25
CA LEU A 2 -2.98 18.69 -0.20
C LEU A 2 -2.80 19.94 -1.06
N PRO A 3 -3.49 21.07 -0.79
CA PRO A 3 -3.28 22.27 -1.61
C PRO A 3 -1.85 22.81 -1.57
N ARG A 4 -1.07 22.45 -0.55
CA ARG A 4 0.30 22.92 -0.38
C ARG A 4 1.36 21.96 -0.94
N VAL A 5 0.95 20.79 -1.41
CA VAL A 5 1.88 19.82 -1.97
C VAL A 5 2.34 20.28 -3.35
N ALA A 6 3.64 20.30 -3.55
CA ALA A 6 4.23 20.80 -4.78
C ALA A 6 4.04 19.81 -5.94
N SER A 7 3.94 20.37 -7.16
CA SER A 7 3.99 19.56 -8.38
C SER A 7 5.30 18.75 -8.42
N GLY A 8 5.23 17.52 -8.87
CA GLY A 8 6.37 16.60 -8.90
C GLY A 8 6.51 15.76 -7.63
N ALA A 9 5.68 16.00 -6.60
CA ALA A 9 5.72 15.24 -5.37
C ALA A 9 5.18 13.83 -5.59
N ALA A 10 5.66 12.89 -4.76
CA ALA A 10 5.14 11.54 -4.69
C ALA A 10 4.64 11.27 -3.26
N ILE A 11 3.44 10.73 -3.17
CA ILE A 11 2.81 10.39 -1.89
C ILE A 11 2.64 8.87 -1.85
N VAL A 12 3.13 8.25 -0.80
CA VAL A 12 2.89 6.82 -0.56
C VAL A 12 2.14 6.68 0.75
N VAL A 13 0.96 6.08 0.69
CA VAL A 13 0.15 5.83 1.88
C VAL A 13 0.28 4.35 2.23
N THR A 14 0.71 4.06 3.45
CA THR A 14 0.84 2.68 3.88
C THR A 14 -0.52 2.13 4.28
N ALA A 15 -1.01 1.20 3.48
CA ALA A 15 -2.22 0.46 3.76
C ALA A 15 -1.85 -0.93 4.30
N SER A 16 -2.47 -1.98 3.79
CA SER A 16 -2.21 -3.36 4.19
C SER A 16 -2.85 -4.28 3.15
N LEU A 17 -2.43 -5.52 3.06
CA LEU A 17 -3.19 -6.52 2.32
C LEU A 17 -4.62 -6.63 2.85
N ALA A 18 -4.85 -6.32 4.13
CA ALA A 18 -6.20 -6.23 4.70
C ALA A 18 -7.04 -5.11 4.08
N GLY A 19 -6.44 -4.22 3.30
CA GLY A 19 -7.15 -3.19 2.54
C GLY A 19 -7.73 -3.67 1.21
N VAL A 20 -7.36 -4.86 0.77
CA VAL A 20 -7.78 -5.41 -0.53
C VAL A 20 -8.27 -6.85 -0.43
N THR A 21 -8.19 -7.46 0.75
CA THR A 21 -8.65 -8.83 1.00
C THR A 21 -9.45 -8.86 2.30
N PRO A 22 -10.28 -9.91 2.49
CA PRO A 22 -10.93 -10.12 3.78
C PRO A 22 -9.91 -10.30 4.90
N TYR A 23 -10.21 -9.77 6.06
CA TYR A 23 -9.40 -9.96 7.26
C TYR A 23 -10.33 -10.23 8.43
N THR A 24 -10.62 -11.49 8.66
CA THR A 24 -11.65 -11.92 9.59
C THR A 24 -11.26 -11.77 11.06
N VAL A 25 -9.96 -11.66 11.34
CA VAL A 25 -9.46 -11.49 12.72
C VAL A 25 -9.86 -10.13 13.27
N ASP A 26 -9.86 -9.10 12.42
CA ASP A 26 -10.24 -7.75 12.82
C ASP A 26 -10.93 -7.02 11.67
N PRO A 27 -12.27 -7.17 11.56
CA PRO A 27 -13.02 -6.52 10.48
C PRO A 27 -12.96 -5.00 10.49
N LEU A 28 -12.83 -4.37 11.67
CA LEU A 28 -12.72 -2.92 11.74
C LEU A 28 -11.38 -2.42 11.19
N TYR A 29 -10.31 -3.17 11.46
CA TYR A 29 -9.01 -2.90 10.85
C TYR A 29 -9.09 -3.01 9.33
N ALA A 30 -9.71 -4.09 8.83
CA ALA A 30 -9.91 -4.27 7.40
C ALA A 30 -10.70 -3.11 6.79
N MET A 31 -11.76 -2.67 7.46
CA MET A 31 -12.56 -1.53 7.01
C MET A 31 -11.70 -0.28 6.89
N SER A 32 -10.87 0.02 7.90
CA SER A 32 -10.02 1.21 7.88
C SER A 32 -9.02 1.17 6.73
N LYS A 33 -8.45 0.01 6.44
CA LYS A 33 -7.46 -0.15 5.36
C LYS A 33 -8.11 -0.15 3.98
N HIS A 34 -9.32 -0.68 3.84
CA HIS A 34 -10.10 -0.54 2.60
C HIS A 34 -10.43 0.92 2.31
N ALA A 35 -10.72 1.69 3.34
CA ALA A 35 -10.98 3.12 3.19
C ALA A 35 -9.75 3.85 2.65
N VAL A 36 -8.57 3.54 3.15
CA VAL A 36 -7.31 4.12 2.66
C VAL A 36 -7.08 3.79 1.20
N VAL A 37 -7.28 2.54 0.80
CA VAL A 37 -7.13 2.10 -0.60
C VAL A 37 -8.12 2.85 -1.49
N GLY A 38 -9.38 2.98 -1.06
CA GLY A 38 -10.40 3.72 -1.81
C GLY A 38 -10.05 5.18 -1.98
N LEU A 39 -9.51 5.81 -0.93
CA LEU A 39 -9.06 7.20 -1.00
C LEU A 39 -7.95 7.38 -2.04
N VAL A 40 -6.93 6.53 -2.02
CA VAL A 40 -5.81 6.61 -2.96
C VAL A 40 -6.29 6.43 -4.40
N ARG A 41 -7.14 5.43 -4.65
CA ARG A 41 -7.71 5.20 -5.98
C ARG A 41 -8.51 6.39 -6.47
N SER A 42 -9.21 7.06 -5.58
CA SER A 42 -10.07 8.19 -5.93
C SER A 42 -9.27 9.48 -6.13
N LEU A 43 -8.19 9.69 -5.38
CA LEU A 43 -7.37 10.88 -5.49
C LEU A 43 -6.39 10.84 -6.66
N GLY A 44 -6.03 9.65 -7.14
CA GLY A 44 -5.03 9.50 -8.21
C GLY A 44 -5.26 10.40 -9.41
N PRO A 45 -6.44 10.34 -10.06
CA PRO A 45 -6.70 11.19 -11.23
C PRO A 45 -6.66 12.68 -10.92
N THR A 46 -7.17 13.10 -9.76
CA THR A 46 -7.19 14.51 -9.37
C THR A 46 -5.77 15.04 -9.14
N LEU A 47 -4.94 14.29 -8.42
CA LEU A 47 -3.59 14.70 -8.12
C LEU A 47 -2.68 14.61 -9.35
N SER A 48 -2.97 13.70 -10.27
CA SER A 48 -2.23 13.58 -11.53
C SER A 48 -2.30 14.87 -12.33
N LYS A 49 -3.42 15.57 -12.32
CA LYS A 49 -3.58 16.87 -12.99
C LYS A 49 -2.67 17.94 -12.41
N ARG A 50 -2.21 17.77 -11.18
CA ARG A 50 -1.28 18.67 -10.50
C ARG A 50 0.17 18.18 -10.57
N GLY A 51 0.44 17.11 -11.33
CA GLY A 51 1.77 16.51 -11.41
C GLY A 51 2.19 15.77 -10.14
N ILE A 52 1.24 15.30 -9.36
CA ILE A 52 1.51 14.58 -8.11
C ILE A 52 1.10 13.12 -8.29
N THR A 53 1.97 12.19 -7.89
CA THR A 53 1.63 10.76 -7.85
C THR A 53 1.25 10.37 -6.43
N ILE A 54 0.29 9.43 -6.33
CA ILE A 54 -0.11 8.87 -5.04
C ILE A 54 -0.24 7.35 -5.18
N HIS A 55 0.27 6.62 -4.21
CA HIS A 55 0.26 5.16 -4.21
C HIS A 55 -0.21 4.64 -2.86
N ALA A 56 -0.98 3.56 -2.88
CA ALA A 56 -1.24 2.79 -1.67
C ALA A 56 -0.27 1.60 -1.65
N PHE A 57 0.47 1.47 -0.58
CA PHE A 57 1.34 0.32 -0.38
C PHE A 57 0.64 -0.65 0.55
N CYS A 58 0.43 -1.88 0.07
CA CYS A 58 -0.35 -2.91 0.75
C CYS A 58 0.58 -4.07 1.11
N PRO A 59 1.40 -3.93 2.17
CA PRO A 59 2.29 -5.01 2.56
C PRO A 59 1.54 -6.12 3.30
N GLY A 60 2.11 -7.32 3.26
CA GLY A 60 1.73 -8.39 4.15
C GLY A 60 2.26 -8.16 5.55
N ARG A 61 2.72 -9.21 6.20
CA ARG A 61 3.18 -9.10 7.59
C ARG A 61 4.58 -8.47 7.66
N ILE A 62 4.71 -7.46 8.53
CA ILE A 62 5.96 -6.76 8.78
C ILE A 62 6.41 -7.09 10.19
N ASP A 63 7.70 -7.37 10.36
CA ASP A 63 8.28 -7.64 11.66
C ASP A 63 8.45 -6.33 12.44
N THR A 64 7.47 -6.01 13.28
CA THR A 64 7.48 -4.83 14.12
C THR A 64 7.19 -5.22 15.57
N ALA A 65 7.56 -4.34 16.50
CA ALA A 65 7.31 -4.55 17.92
C ALA A 65 5.81 -4.50 18.29
N ILE A 66 4.98 -4.01 17.38
CA ILE A 66 3.53 -3.90 17.59
C ILE A 66 2.86 -5.28 17.55
N ILE A 67 3.44 -6.24 16.82
CA ILE A 67 2.85 -7.57 16.67
C ILE A 67 3.08 -8.37 17.96
N PRO A 68 1.99 -8.82 18.64
CA PRO A 68 2.15 -9.66 19.84
C PRO A 68 2.93 -10.94 19.54
N HIS A 69 3.75 -11.35 20.49
CA HIS A 69 4.59 -12.54 20.34
C HIS A 69 3.79 -13.80 20.02
N GLU A 70 2.62 -13.95 20.62
CA GLU A 70 1.73 -15.10 20.39
C GLU A 70 1.14 -15.14 18.97
N GLN A 71 1.15 -14.04 18.25
CA GLN A 71 0.73 -14.00 16.85
C GLN A 71 1.85 -14.31 15.88
N ARG A 72 3.07 -14.47 16.38
CA ARG A 72 4.22 -14.83 15.56
C ARG A 72 4.34 -16.35 15.47
N SER A 73 3.99 -16.89 14.31
CA SER A 73 4.12 -18.34 14.05
C SER A 73 5.46 -18.61 13.38
N LYS A 74 6.03 -19.79 13.64
CA LYS A 74 7.25 -20.24 12.97
C LYS A 74 7.05 -20.42 11.48
N ASP A 75 5.82 -20.65 11.04
CA ASP A 75 5.49 -20.86 9.63
C ASP A 75 5.13 -19.58 8.90
N VAL A 76 5.18 -18.42 9.59
CA VAL A 76 4.87 -17.13 8.99
C VAL A 76 6.13 -16.30 8.87
N PHE A 77 6.46 -15.94 7.64
CA PHE A 77 7.58 -15.05 7.38
C PHE A 77 7.11 -13.60 7.45
N PHE A 78 7.84 -12.79 8.22
CA PHE A 78 7.62 -11.37 8.33
C PHE A 78 8.66 -10.64 7.50
N MET A 79 8.21 -9.63 6.76
CA MET A 79 9.13 -8.77 6.03
C MET A 79 9.85 -7.83 7.01
N ARG A 80 11.13 -7.60 6.75
CA ARG A 80 11.93 -6.69 7.58
C ARG A 80 11.51 -5.24 7.32
N PRO A 81 11.51 -4.38 8.35
CA PRO A 81 11.19 -2.96 8.15
C PRO A 81 12.10 -2.28 7.11
N GLU A 82 13.37 -2.66 7.05
CA GLU A 82 14.31 -2.09 6.07
C GLU A 82 13.91 -2.43 4.63
N HIS A 83 13.42 -3.64 4.41
CA HIS A 83 12.92 -4.06 3.10
C HIS A 83 11.68 -3.23 2.71
N ILE A 84 10.77 -3.02 3.66
CA ILE A 84 9.57 -2.21 3.44
C ILE A 84 9.95 -0.77 3.09
N ALA A 85 10.91 -0.20 3.80
CA ALA A 85 11.38 1.16 3.52
C ALA A 85 11.93 1.27 2.09
N THR A 86 12.71 0.28 1.65
CA THR A 86 13.24 0.23 0.29
C THR A 86 12.10 0.17 -0.74
N GLU A 87 11.08 -0.63 -0.48
CA GLU A 87 9.92 -0.73 -1.38
C GLU A 87 9.15 0.58 -1.47
N ILE A 88 8.95 1.28 -0.35
CA ILE A 88 8.28 2.58 -0.34
C ILE A 88 9.07 3.59 -1.17
N LEU A 89 10.39 3.63 -0.99
CA LEU A 89 11.24 4.52 -1.80
C LEU A 89 11.15 4.20 -3.28
N GLY A 90 11.09 2.91 -3.63
CA GLY A 90 10.89 2.48 -5.02
C GLY A 90 9.57 2.97 -5.60
N LEU A 91 8.50 2.95 -4.80
CA LEU A 91 7.19 3.43 -5.25
C LEU A 91 7.18 4.93 -5.55
N MET A 92 8.01 5.70 -4.87
CA MET A 92 8.09 7.14 -5.12
C MET A 92 8.60 7.45 -6.54
N ASN A 93 9.24 6.51 -7.20
CA ASN A 93 9.72 6.65 -8.57
C ASN A 93 8.76 6.06 -9.61
N GLU A 94 7.66 5.43 -9.19
CA GLU A 94 6.69 4.88 -10.12
C GLU A 94 5.85 5.98 -10.75
N THR A 95 5.60 5.85 -12.05
CA THR A 95 4.84 6.83 -12.81
C THR A 95 3.33 6.56 -12.80
N GLU A 96 2.92 5.32 -12.60
CA GLU A 96 1.50 5.00 -12.46
C GLU A 96 1.01 5.51 -11.11
N THR A 97 -0.13 6.19 -11.12
CA THR A 97 -0.69 6.85 -9.93
C THR A 97 -2.08 6.30 -9.60
N GLY A 98 -2.48 6.45 -8.35
CA GLY A 98 -3.78 5.98 -7.89
C GLY A 98 -3.89 4.47 -7.78
N LYS A 99 -2.77 3.77 -7.70
CA LYS A 99 -2.72 2.31 -7.70
C LYS A 99 -2.44 1.76 -6.31
N SER A 100 -2.89 0.52 -6.11
CA SER A 100 -2.62 -0.23 -4.89
C SER A 100 -1.56 -1.28 -5.21
N TRP A 101 -0.45 -1.23 -4.48
CA TRP A 101 0.69 -2.10 -4.72
C TRP A 101 0.81 -3.11 -3.59
N ALA A 102 0.68 -4.39 -3.92
CA ALA A 102 0.82 -5.46 -2.95
C ALA A 102 2.26 -5.96 -2.86
N LYS A 103 2.68 -6.28 -1.65
CA LYS A 103 3.97 -6.91 -1.38
C LYS A 103 3.74 -8.02 -0.37
N VAL A 104 3.75 -9.27 -0.82
CA VAL A 104 3.40 -10.41 0.03
C VAL A 104 4.59 -11.02 0.74
N SER A 105 5.78 -10.90 0.17
CA SER A 105 7.02 -11.42 0.77
C SER A 105 8.22 -10.68 0.21
N GLU A 106 9.37 -10.79 0.88
CA GLU A 106 10.60 -10.17 0.38
C GLU A 106 11.07 -10.76 -0.94
N GLN A 107 10.78 -12.04 -1.19
CA GLN A 107 11.24 -12.75 -2.37
C GLN A 107 10.40 -12.49 -3.60
N LYS A 108 9.16 -12.06 -3.44
CA LYS A 108 8.26 -11.79 -4.56
C LYS A 108 8.21 -10.29 -4.86
N PRO A 109 8.24 -9.90 -6.15
CA PRO A 109 8.15 -8.49 -6.49
C PRO A 109 6.79 -7.92 -6.12
N ARG A 110 6.75 -6.60 -5.87
CA ARG A 110 5.49 -5.90 -5.68
C ARG A 110 4.69 -5.92 -6.99
N PHE A 111 3.37 -5.92 -6.88
CA PHE A 111 2.50 -5.93 -8.04
C PHE A 111 1.26 -5.07 -7.78
N ILE A 112 0.70 -4.56 -8.87
CA ILE A 112 -0.51 -3.74 -8.80
C ILE A 112 -1.73 -4.64 -8.62
N ILE A 113 -2.59 -4.28 -7.67
CA ILE A 113 -3.89 -4.92 -7.51
C ILE A 113 -4.88 -4.12 -8.33
N ARG A 114 -5.45 -4.75 -9.33
CA ARG A 114 -6.35 -4.09 -10.27
C ARG A 114 -7.70 -3.80 -9.64
N ALA A 115 -8.21 -2.61 -9.91
CA ALA A 115 -9.59 -2.25 -9.61
C ALA A 115 -10.47 -2.56 -10.82
N PRO A 116 -11.79 -2.74 -10.62
CA PRO A 116 -12.71 -2.81 -11.75
C PRO A 116 -12.53 -1.60 -12.66
N GLY A 117 -12.43 -1.82 -13.95
CA GLY A 117 -12.23 -0.75 -14.92
C GLY A 117 -10.77 -0.46 -15.26
N ASP A 118 -9.81 -1.03 -14.54
CA ASP A 118 -8.40 -0.92 -14.91
C ASP A 118 -8.13 -1.65 -16.22
N LYS A 119 -7.33 -1.01 -17.08
CA LYS A 119 -7.00 -1.63 -18.36
C LYS A 119 -6.12 -2.86 -18.15
N THR A 120 -6.46 -3.93 -18.82
CA THR A 120 -5.60 -5.11 -18.90
C THR A 120 -4.50 -4.87 -19.92
N LYS A 121 -3.28 -5.10 -19.50
CA LYS A 121 -2.16 -5.18 -20.44
C LYS A 121 -1.87 -6.63 -20.77
#